data_a5ca6c99af051636b81464d587a3d655
#
_entry.id   a5ca6c99af051636b81464d587a3d655
#
_cell.length_a   1.000
_cell.length_b   1.000
_cell.length_c   1.000
_cell.angle_alpha   90.00
_cell.angle_beta   90.00
_cell.angle_gamma   90.00
#
_symmetry.space_group_name_H-M   'P 1'
#
loop_
_entity.id
_entity.type
_entity.pdbx_description
1 polymer ?
#
loop_
_entity_poly.entity_id
_entity_poly.type
_entity_poly.pdbx_seq_one_letter_code
_entity_poly.pdbx_strand_id
1 'polypeptide(L)'
;GEYDWNITEPVKFRGFVPRIQGVLWEIADMVKVVEVPEGSEDAGKWCDKAGPWVSVNFKTRQGEEHSIEVGRQHPGLKEDIFARLDRKTIIVARSTARTAFSASLEELRSKALVPVAPADCIAFEVSGSQKARKAFRREEKTRRWRFAAGAPLGGLLADRVKTDALLSELNAWKIRQFVLPQEVTDEVLTKYGLDKTRLKL
;
A
#
# COMPACT_ATOMS: atom_id res chain seq x y z
N GLY A 1 -3.22 11.72 4.13
CA GLY A 1 -2.08 12.59 3.83
C GLY A 1 -1.92 12.78 2.33
N GLU A 2 -1.08 13.70 1.91
CA GLU A 2 -0.90 14.09 0.50
C GLU A 2 -0.44 12.95 -0.42
N TYR A 3 0.00 11.85 0.16
CA TYR A 3 0.55 10.67 -0.52
C TYR A 3 -0.10 9.37 -0.07
N ASP A 4 -1.37 9.40 0.31
CA ASP A 4 -2.08 8.17 0.65
C ASP A 4 -2.52 7.44 -0.63
N TRP A 5 -2.01 6.23 -0.82
CA TRP A 5 -2.36 5.35 -1.90
C TRP A 5 -3.36 4.29 -1.45
N ASN A 6 -4.39 4.07 -2.26
CA ASN A 6 -5.35 3.01 -2.05
C ASN A 6 -5.36 2.07 -3.25
N ILE A 7 -5.22 0.78 -2.99
CA ILE A 7 -5.43 -0.27 -3.98
C ILE A 7 -6.95 -0.42 -4.10
N THR A 8 -7.47 -0.33 -5.31
CA THR A 8 -8.92 -0.44 -5.58
C THR A 8 -9.30 -1.80 -6.13
N GLU A 9 -8.37 -2.45 -6.83
CA GLU A 9 -8.55 -3.75 -7.46
C GLU A 9 -7.27 -4.60 -7.33
N PRO A 10 -7.36 -5.91 -7.28
CA PRO A 10 -8.55 -6.76 -7.20
C PRO A 10 -9.22 -6.73 -5.82
N VAL A 11 -8.61 -6.11 -4.84
CA VAL A 11 -9.11 -5.94 -3.46
C VAL A 11 -8.85 -4.53 -2.97
N LYS A 12 -9.83 -3.95 -2.29
CA LYS A 12 -9.68 -2.63 -1.69
C LYS A 12 -8.77 -2.71 -0.46
N PHE A 13 -7.66 -2.03 -0.49
CA PHE A 13 -6.70 -2.01 0.61
C PHE A 13 -5.84 -0.75 0.58
N ARG A 14 -5.29 -0.38 1.74
CA ARG A 14 -4.31 0.72 1.79
C ARG A 14 -3.00 0.28 1.16
N GLY A 15 -2.46 1.10 0.27
CA GLY A 15 -1.18 0.86 -0.38
C GLY A 15 0.00 1.07 0.56
N PHE A 16 1.09 0.35 0.33
CA PHE A 16 2.37 0.59 0.98
C PHE A 16 3.10 1.71 0.24
N VAL A 17 2.95 2.91 0.75
CA VAL A 17 3.45 4.16 0.11
C VAL A 17 4.89 4.05 -0.37
N PRO A 18 5.88 3.58 0.43
CA PRO A 18 7.26 3.52 -0.04
C PRO A 18 7.45 2.61 -1.27
N ARG A 19 6.73 1.49 -1.34
CA ARG A 19 6.84 0.57 -2.47
C ARG A 19 6.20 1.12 -3.72
N ILE A 20 5.01 1.72 -3.58
CA ILE A 20 4.30 2.36 -4.71
C ILE A 20 5.11 3.54 -5.25
N GLN A 21 5.64 4.38 -4.36
CA GLN A 21 6.52 5.47 -4.76
C GLN A 21 7.78 4.96 -5.47
N GLY A 22 8.38 3.86 -4.99
CA GLY A 22 9.51 3.23 -5.66
C GLY A 22 9.18 2.82 -7.10
N VAL A 23 8.01 2.22 -7.35
CA VAL A 23 7.55 1.91 -8.72
C VAL A 23 7.41 3.18 -9.58
N LEU A 24 6.82 4.23 -9.02
CA LEU A 24 6.66 5.50 -9.74
C LEU A 24 7.99 6.18 -10.05
N TRP A 25 8.95 6.12 -9.13
CA TRP A 25 10.30 6.63 -9.36
C TRP A 25 11.01 5.88 -10.48
N GLU A 26 10.91 4.56 -10.54
CA GLU A 26 11.48 3.77 -11.64
C GLU A 26 10.89 4.17 -13.02
N ILE A 27 9.61 4.55 -13.04
CA ILE A 27 8.99 5.10 -14.26
C ILE A 27 9.58 6.48 -14.59
N ALA A 28 9.67 7.36 -13.59
CA ALA A 28 10.15 8.73 -13.78
C ALA A 28 11.63 8.79 -14.16
N ASP A 29 12.43 7.87 -13.62
CA ASP A 29 13.87 7.78 -13.85
C ASP A 29 14.24 6.95 -15.10
N MET A 30 13.24 6.49 -15.86
CA MET A 30 13.47 5.75 -17.11
C MET A 30 14.17 6.63 -18.12
N VAL A 31 15.41 6.31 -18.45
CA VAL A 31 16.23 7.07 -19.39
C VAL A 31 16.04 6.56 -20.80
N LYS A 32 15.49 7.38 -21.68
CA LYS A 32 15.42 7.07 -23.12
C LYS A 32 16.85 7.03 -23.69
N VAL A 33 17.23 5.88 -24.23
CA VAL A 33 18.52 5.68 -24.90
C VAL A 33 18.40 6.04 -26.37
N VAL A 34 17.40 5.47 -27.05
CA VAL A 34 17.12 5.71 -28.46
C VAL A 34 15.65 5.53 -28.76
N GLU A 35 15.17 6.24 -29.75
CA GLU A 35 13.85 6.02 -30.33
C GLU A 35 13.94 4.99 -31.45
N VAL A 36 13.03 4.02 -31.43
CA VAL A 36 12.99 2.96 -32.43
C VAL A 36 12.21 3.45 -33.64
N PRO A 37 12.81 3.52 -34.83
CA PRO A 37 12.11 3.99 -36.00
C PRO A 37 10.90 3.12 -36.35
N GLU A 38 9.80 3.77 -36.72
CA GLU A 38 8.61 3.07 -37.16
C GLU A 38 8.91 2.20 -38.39
N GLY A 39 8.38 0.98 -38.44
CA GLY A 39 8.64 0.01 -39.50
C GLY A 39 10.00 -0.70 -39.46
N SER A 40 10.86 -0.39 -38.49
CA SER A 40 12.10 -1.14 -38.27
C SER A 40 11.83 -2.56 -37.75
N GLU A 41 12.82 -3.43 -37.90
CA GLU A 41 12.75 -4.80 -37.36
C GLU A 41 12.53 -4.80 -35.85
N ASP A 42 13.16 -3.88 -35.14
CA ASP A 42 13.03 -3.74 -33.70
C ASP A 42 11.63 -3.23 -33.29
N ALA A 43 11.00 -2.39 -34.11
CA ALA A 43 9.62 -1.98 -33.89
C ALA A 43 8.64 -3.16 -33.99
N GLY A 44 8.94 -4.16 -34.83
CA GLY A 44 8.16 -5.41 -34.90
C GLY A 44 8.44 -6.39 -33.77
N LYS A 45 9.55 -6.20 -33.05
CA LYS A 45 10.03 -7.12 -32.02
C LYS A 45 10.07 -6.54 -30.61
N TRP A 46 9.52 -5.36 -30.41
CA TRP A 46 9.58 -4.66 -29.10
C TRP A 46 8.87 -5.40 -27.97
N CYS A 47 7.87 -6.24 -28.26
CA CYS A 47 7.20 -7.10 -27.28
C CYS A 47 6.99 -8.50 -27.84
N ASP A 48 6.54 -9.42 -27.00
CA ASP A 48 6.20 -10.77 -27.39
C ASP A 48 4.86 -10.82 -28.15
N LYS A 49 4.58 -11.94 -28.82
CA LYS A 49 3.30 -12.14 -29.52
C LYS A 49 2.07 -12.03 -28.60
N ALA A 50 2.26 -12.30 -27.31
CA ALA A 50 1.23 -12.15 -26.29
C ALA A 50 0.96 -10.68 -25.89
N GLY A 51 1.78 -9.74 -26.38
CA GLY A 51 1.69 -8.31 -26.05
C GLY A 51 2.81 -7.84 -25.11
N PRO A 52 2.69 -6.63 -24.57
CA PRO A 52 3.65 -6.10 -23.63
C PRO A 52 3.67 -6.92 -22.32
N TRP A 53 4.85 -6.98 -21.72
CA TRP A 53 5.02 -7.67 -20.45
C TRP A 53 4.22 -7.02 -19.30
N VAL A 54 4.16 -5.70 -19.30
CA VAL A 54 3.33 -4.91 -18.38
C VAL A 54 2.85 -3.63 -19.07
N SER A 55 1.64 -3.20 -18.73
CA SER A 55 1.09 -1.91 -19.13
C SER A 55 0.72 -1.11 -17.89
N VAL A 56 1.20 0.11 -17.83
CA VAL A 56 0.90 1.05 -16.76
C VAL A 56 0.18 2.24 -17.34
N ASN A 57 -1.01 2.51 -16.83
CA ASN A 57 -1.72 3.74 -17.14
C ASN A 57 -1.74 4.61 -15.88
N PHE A 58 -1.47 5.87 -16.02
CA PHE A 58 -1.48 6.81 -14.90
C PHE A 58 -2.07 8.13 -15.31
N LYS A 59 -2.64 8.81 -14.34
CA LYS A 59 -3.24 10.12 -14.49
C LYS A 59 -2.56 11.11 -13.58
N THR A 60 -2.15 12.23 -14.13
CA THR A 60 -1.52 13.32 -13.37
C THR A 60 -2.56 14.12 -12.60
N ARG A 61 -2.12 14.96 -11.65
CA ARG A 61 -2.99 15.89 -10.95
C ARG A 61 -3.64 16.92 -11.88
N GLN A 62 -3.00 17.24 -12.99
CA GLN A 62 -3.52 18.11 -14.04
C GLN A 62 -4.60 17.43 -14.90
N GLY A 63 -4.81 16.13 -14.72
CA GLY A 63 -5.79 15.34 -15.44
C GLY A 63 -5.24 14.73 -16.73
N GLU A 64 -3.96 14.87 -17.03
CA GLU A 64 -3.31 14.26 -18.18
C GLU A 64 -3.20 12.75 -17.97
N GLU A 65 -3.51 11.99 -19.01
CA GLU A 65 -3.45 10.53 -19.00
C GLU A 65 -2.27 10.06 -19.85
N HIS A 66 -1.47 9.20 -19.27
CA HIS A 66 -0.30 8.63 -19.92
C HIS A 66 -0.31 7.11 -19.81
N SER A 67 0.35 6.46 -20.75
CA SER A 67 0.56 5.03 -20.72
C SER A 67 2.01 4.68 -21.03
N ILE A 68 2.53 3.70 -20.31
CA ILE A 68 3.81 3.07 -20.58
C ILE A 68 3.58 1.57 -20.69
N GLU A 69 3.96 1.01 -21.83
CA GLU A 69 3.96 -0.42 -22.03
C GLU A 69 5.41 -0.90 -22.08
N VAL A 70 5.76 -1.80 -21.19
CA VAL A 70 7.09 -2.38 -21.11
C VAL A 70 7.11 -3.67 -21.93
N GLY A 71 7.99 -3.71 -22.90
CA GLY A 71 8.21 -4.85 -23.75
C GLY A 71 9.28 -5.80 -23.22
N ARG A 72 9.96 -6.46 -24.13
CA ARG A 72 11.04 -7.38 -23.78
C ARG A 72 12.36 -6.65 -23.55
N GLN A 73 13.31 -7.36 -22.99
CA GLN A 73 14.68 -6.89 -22.85
C GLN A 73 15.34 -6.72 -24.23
N HIS A 74 16.13 -5.67 -24.38
CA HIS A 74 16.89 -5.45 -25.60
C HIS A 74 17.98 -6.52 -25.76
N PRO A 75 18.09 -7.21 -26.91
CA PRO A 75 18.98 -8.36 -27.04
C PRO A 75 20.48 -8.02 -26.93
N GLY A 76 20.86 -6.80 -27.25
CA GLY A 76 22.26 -6.34 -27.24
C GLY A 76 22.69 -5.63 -25.96
N LEU A 77 21.78 -5.26 -25.05
CA LEU A 77 22.06 -4.42 -23.90
C LEU A 77 21.32 -4.97 -22.67
N LYS A 78 22.06 -5.57 -21.73
CA LYS A 78 21.48 -6.31 -20.59
C LYS A 78 20.57 -5.50 -19.68
N GLU A 79 20.78 -4.19 -19.60
CA GLU A 79 20.01 -3.29 -18.71
C GLU A 79 18.92 -2.52 -19.46
N ASP A 80 18.83 -2.68 -20.78
CA ASP A 80 17.92 -1.92 -21.59
C ASP A 80 16.69 -2.77 -21.96
N ILE A 81 15.56 -2.11 -22.00
CA ILE A 81 14.25 -2.68 -22.33
C ILE A 81 13.62 -1.91 -23.47
N PHE A 82 12.76 -2.55 -24.22
CA PHE A 82 11.85 -1.84 -25.09
C PHE A 82 10.67 -1.31 -24.26
N ALA A 83 10.26 -0.09 -24.54
CA ALA A 83 9.06 0.48 -23.98
C ALA A 83 8.28 1.25 -25.05
N ARG A 84 6.96 1.31 -24.92
CA ARG A 84 6.12 2.11 -25.79
C ARG A 84 5.40 3.16 -24.95
N LEU A 85 5.58 4.43 -25.34
CA LEU A 85 5.00 5.58 -24.65
C LEU A 85 3.70 6.01 -25.34
N ASP A 86 2.67 6.22 -24.56
CA ASP A 86 1.34 6.69 -24.99
C ASP A 86 0.80 5.94 -26.22
N ARG A 87 1.15 4.63 -26.30
CA ARG A 87 0.80 3.73 -27.42
C ARG A 87 1.29 4.22 -28.78
N LYS A 88 2.24 5.12 -28.83
CA LYS A 88 2.75 5.75 -30.06
C LYS A 88 4.22 5.43 -30.28
N THR A 89 5.07 5.93 -29.42
CA THR A 89 6.52 5.91 -29.65
C THR A 89 7.17 4.72 -28.95
N ILE A 90 7.88 3.90 -29.73
CA ILE A 90 8.70 2.82 -29.19
C ILE A 90 10.10 3.35 -28.91
N ILE A 91 10.61 3.06 -27.75
CA ILE A 91 11.95 3.47 -27.31
C ILE A 91 12.72 2.27 -26.77
N VAL A 92 14.04 2.37 -26.82
CA VAL A 92 14.93 1.58 -25.96
C VAL A 92 15.22 2.46 -24.74
N ALA A 93 14.95 1.95 -23.57
CA ALA A 93 15.15 2.67 -22.34
C ALA A 93 16.02 1.87 -21.37
N ARG A 94 16.95 2.55 -20.72
CA ARG A 94 17.67 1.99 -19.57
C ARG A 94 16.76 2.08 -18.36
N SER A 95 16.49 0.94 -17.73
CA SER A 95 15.53 0.95 -16.63
C SER A 95 15.63 -0.30 -15.78
N THR A 96 15.56 -0.12 -14.48
CA THR A 96 15.30 -1.17 -13.50
C THR A 96 13.79 -1.44 -13.34
N ALA A 97 12.95 -0.75 -14.10
CA ALA A 97 11.49 -0.80 -14.03
C ALA A 97 10.93 -2.23 -14.10
N ARG A 98 11.60 -3.15 -14.79
CA ARG A 98 11.16 -4.55 -14.86
C ARG A 98 11.08 -5.18 -13.47
N THR A 99 12.05 -4.91 -12.60
CA THR A 99 12.05 -5.39 -11.21
C THR A 99 10.97 -4.68 -10.39
N ALA A 100 10.79 -3.38 -10.59
CA ALA A 100 9.77 -2.62 -9.89
C ALA A 100 8.34 -3.08 -10.23
N PHE A 101 8.07 -3.33 -11.51
CA PHE A 101 6.75 -3.79 -11.98
C PHE A 101 6.45 -5.27 -11.67
N SER A 102 7.45 -6.06 -11.28
CA SER A 102 7.21 -7.41 -10.79
C SER A 102 6.73 -7.47 -9.34
N ALA A 103 6.54 -6.30 -8.69
CA ALA A 103 6.04 -6.25 -7.34
C ALA A 103 4.67 -6.94 -7.22
N SER A 104 4.59 -7.90 -6.31
CA SER A 104 3.34 -8.58 -6.03
C SER A 104 2.34 -7.66 -5.35
N LEU A 105 1.05 -7.99 -5.46
CA LEU A 105 0.00 -7.28 -4.71
C LEU A 105 0.31 -7.24 -3.21
N GLU A 106 0.88 -8.29 -2.67
CA GLU A 106 1.24 -8.39 -1.25
C GLU A 106 2.35 -7.39 -0.87
N GLU A 107 3.30 -7.12 -1.76
CA GLU A 107 4.34 -6.11 -1.55
C GLU A 107 3.80 -4.68 -1.65
N LEU A 108 2.77 -4.47 -2.48
CA LEU A 108 2.14 -3.16 -2.66
C LEU A 108 1.15 -2.81 -1.55
N ARG A 109 0.73 -3.79 -0.73
CA ARG A 109 -0.22 -3.57 0.36
C ARG A 109 0.47 -3.13 1.63
N SER A 110 -0.14 -2.20 2.35
CA SER A 110 0.34 -1.81 3.67
C SER A 110 0.20 -2.97 4.65
N LYS A 111 1.30 -3.31 5.33
CA LYS A 111 1.31 -4.33 6.39
C LYS A 111 1.00 -3.76 7.77
N ALA A 112 0.74 -2.46 7.89
CA ALA A 112 0.35 -1.87 9.17
C ALA A 112 -1.05 -2.36 9.55
N LEU A 113 -1.16 -3.05 10.70
CA LEU A 113 -2.45 -3.50 11.21
C LEU A 113 -3.29 -2.30 11.69
N VAL A 114 -2.63 -1.36 12.38
CA VAL A 114 -3.25 -0.10 12.83
C VAL A 114 -2.55 1.04 12.10
N PRO A 115 -3.15 1.59 11.02
CA PRO A 115 -2.52 2.59 10.17
C PRO A 115 -2.67 4.02 10.73
N VAL A 116 -2.62 4.18 12.05
CA VAL A 116 -2.74 5.47 12.74
C VAL A 116 -1.50 5.68 13.59
N ALA A 117 -0.79 6.78 13.36
CA ALA A 117 0.33 7.10 14.22
C ALA A 117 -0.16 7.39 15.66
N PRO A 118 0.55 6.92 16.70
CA PRO A 118 0.16 7.17 18.09
C PRO A 118 -0.06 8.65 18.41
N ALA A 119 0.67 9.54 17.75
CA ALA A 119 0.52 10.98 17.89
C ALA A 119 -0.83 11.52 17.38
N ASP A 120 -1.40 10.90 16.38
CA ASP A 120 -2.66 11.30 15.72
C ASP A 120 -3.89 10.65 16.37
N CYS A 121 -3.66 9.64 17.23
CA CYS A 121 -4.73 8.99 17.95
C CYS A 121 -5.30 9.95 19.01
N ILE A 122 -6.58 10.27 18.89
CA ILE A 122 -7.30 11.16 19.81
C ILE A 122 -8.19 10.41 20.79
N ALA A 123 -8.59 9.19 20.46
CA ALA A 123 -9.39 8.33 21.31
C ALA A 123 -9.19 6.86 20.90
N PHE A 124 -9.27 5.96 21.86
CA PHE A 124 -9.31 4.52 21.60
C PHE A 124 -10.04 3.80 22.74
N GLU A 125 -10.47 2.60 22.46
CA GLU A 125 -11.18 1.77 23.40
C GLU A 125 -10.57 0.37 23.41
N VAL A 126 -10.47 -0.22 24.56
CA VAL A 126 -10.09 -1.61 24.75
C VAL A 126 -11.23 -2.32 25.46
N SER A 127 -11.76 -3.35 24.83
CA SER A 127 -12.79 -4.22 25.42
C SER A 127 -12.45 -5.68 25.18
N GLY A 128 -12.91 -6.54 26.06
CA GLY A 128 -12.70 -7.99 25.93
C GLY A 128 -13.81 -8.74 26.66
N SER A 129 -14.00 -10.00 26.29
CA SER A 129 -15.10 -10.85 26.81
C SER A 129 -15.10 -11.01 28.34
N GLN A 130 -13.94 -10.84 28.98
CA GLN A 130 -13.78 -10.99 30.43
C GLN A 130 -13.22 -9.74 31.12
N LYS A 131 -13.05 -8.64 30.39
CA LYS A 131 -12.47 -7.39 30.90
C LYS A 131 -13.45 -6.23 30.74
N ALA A 132 -13.54 -5.44 31.78
CA ALA A 132 -14.32 -4.19 31.70
C ALA A 132 -13.82 -3.32 30.55
N ARG A 133 -14.75 -2.75 29.81
CA ARG A 133 -14.51 -1.77 28.76
C ARG A 133 -13.69 -0.61 29.32
N LYS A 134 -12.60 -0.26 28.67
CA LYS A 134 -11.76 0.89 28.98
C LYS A 134 -11.70 1.78 27.77
N ALA A 135 -12.24 2.97 27.88
CA ALA A 135 -12.21 3.96 26.82
C ALA A 135 -11.34 5.14 27.25
N PHE A 136 -10.51 5.60 26.34
CA PHE A 136 -9.54 6.67 26.55
C PHE A 136 -9.77 7.80 25.56
N ARG A 137 -9.58 9.03 26.03
CA ARG A 137 -9.62 10.22 25.18
C ARG A 137 -8.43 11.11 25.49
N ARG A 138 -7.81 11.62 24.46
CA ARG A 138 -6.71 12.59 24.59
C ARG A 138 -7.29 14.00 24.73
N GLU A 139 -6.84 14.70 25.72
CA GLU A 139 -7.18 16.09 25.96
C GLU A 139 -6.50 16.97 24.91
N GLU A 140 -7.24 17.79 24.20
CA GLU A 140 -6.75 18.56 23.06
C GLU A 140 -5.61 19.52 23.44
N LYS A 141 -5.81 20.30 24.53
CA LYS A 141 -4.85 21.32 24.98
C LYS A 141 -3.60 20.75 25.63
N THR A 142 -3.76 19.75 26.51
CA THR A 142 -2.64 19.21 27.31
C THR A 142 -2.00 17.97 26.72
N ARG A 143 -2.65 17.39 25.70
CA ARG A 143 -2.29 16.10 25.08
C ARG A 143 -2.23 14.93 26.08
N ARG A 144 -2.85 15.08 27.26
CA ARG A 144 -2.92 14.04 28.29
C ARG A 144 -4.06 13.08 28.02
N TRP A 145 -3.84 11.81 28.35
CA TRP A 145 -4.88 10.81 28.28
C TRP A 145 -5.77 10.82 29.52
N ARG A 146 -7.09 10.76 29.28
CA ARG A 146 -8.10 10.56 30.34
C ARG A 146 -8.96 9.36 30.00
N PHE A 147 -9.48 8.70 31.02
CA PHE A 147 -10.58 7.78 30.86
C PHE A 147 -11.80 8.55 30.34
N ALA A 148 -12.45 8.02 29.28
CA ALA A 148 -13.61 8.67 28.69
C ALA A 148 -14.79 8.74 29.68
N ALA A 149 -15.63 9.74 29.56
CA ALA A 149 -16.85 9.85 30.34
C ALA A 149 -17.73 8.61 30.10
N GLY A 150 -18.34 8.06 31.15
CA GLY A 150 -19.13 6.83 31.08
C GLY A 150 -18.33 5.53 31.24
N ALA A 151 -17.00 5.61 31.26
CA ALA A 151 -16.17 4.47 31.67
C ALA A 151 -16.05 4.42 33.21
N PRO A 152 -15.75 3.25 33.82
CA PRO A 152 -15.66 3.09 35.29
C PRO A 152 -14.75 4.10 36.00
N LEU A 153 -13.78 4.65 35.29
CA LEU A 153 -12.80 5.63 35.80
C LEU A 153 -12.95 6.99 35.08
N GLY A 154 -14.14 7.30 34.56
CA GLY A 154 -14.38 8.48 33.73
C GLY A 154 -13.82 9.78 34.31
N GLY A 155 -13.13 10.55 33.47
CA GLY A 155 -12.52 11.82 33.84
C GLY A 155 -11.16 11.75 34.52
N LEU A 156 -10.75 10.60 35.09
CA LEU A 156 -9.42 10.46 35.71
C LEU A 156 -8.31 10.47 34.67
N LEU A 157 -7.14 10.96 35.06
CA LEU A 157 -5.94 10.87 34.22
C LEU A 157 -5.51 9.41 34.08
N ALA A 158 -5.22 9.03 32.86
CA ALA A 158 -4.60 7.76 32.58
C ALA A 158 -3.06 7.88 32.68
N ASP A 159 -2.39 6.79 33.03
CA ASP A 159 -0.94 6.71 33.01
C ASP A 159 -0.45 6.92 31.57
N ARG A 160 0.23 8.01 31.35
CA ARG A 160 0.72 8.40 30.02
C ARG A 160 1.68 7.37 29.44
N VAL A 161 2.64 6.90 30.25
CA VAL A 161 3.68 5.98 29.78
C VAL A 161 3.06 4.66 29.32
N LYS A 162 2.13 4.12 30.11
CA LYS A 162 1.44 2.87 29.77
C LYS A 162 0.52 3.01 28.57
N THR A 163 -0.16 4.15 28.46
CA THR A 163 -1.08 4.42 27.34
C THR A 163 -0.33 4.62 26.05
N ASP A 164 0.73 5.42 26.06
CA ASP A 164 1.57 5.65 24.87
C ASP A 164 2.32 4.37 24.46
N ALA A 165 2.77 3.55 25.42
CA ALA A 165 3.38 2.25 25.14
C ALA A 165 2.40 1.28 24.47
N LEU A 166 1.16 1.20 24.94
CA LEU A 166 0.12 0.38 24.31
C LEU A 166 -0.15 0.79 22.86
N LEU A 167 -0.28 2.08 22.61
CA LEU A 167 -0.50 2.58 21.24
C LEU A 167 0.70 2.33 20.34
N SER A 168 1.91 2.46 20.87
CA SER A 168 3.14 2.18 20.14
C SER A 168 3.25 0.70 19.77
N GLU A 169 2.90 -0.17 20.70
CA GLU A 169 2.88 -1.62 20.46
C GLU A 169 1.85 -1.99 19.40
N LEU A 170 0.63 -1.47 19.50
CA LEU A 170 -0.41 -1.67 18.47
C LEU A 170 0.03 -1.18 17.09
N ASN A 171 0.67 -0.03 17.03
CA ASN A 171 1.19 0.52 15.76
C ASN A 171 2.37 -0.30 15.20
N ALA A 172 3.11 -0.99 16.06
CA ALA A 172 4.20 -1.88 15.65
C ALA A 172 3.70 -3.21 15.08
N TRP A 173 2.45 -3.58 15.32
CA TRP A 173 1.88 -4.81 14.79
C TRP A 173 1.83 -4.78 13.28
N LYS A 174 2.34 -5.86 12.68
CA LYS A 174 2.39 -6.01 11.22
C LYS A 174 1.60 -7.23 10.80
N ILE A 175 0.87 -7.09 9.70
CA ILE A 175 0.23 -8.21 9.03
C ILE A 175 1.32 -9.12 8.48
N ARG A 176 1.37 -10.34 8.98
CA ARG A 176 2.34 -11.34 8.54
C ARG A 176 1.94 -11.93 7.19
N GLN A 177 0.65 -12.19 7.03
CA GLN A 177 0.11 -12.80 5.83
C GLN A 177 -1.31 -12.28 5.60
N PHE A 178 -1.63 -11.96 4.36
CA PHE A 178 -3.00 -11.68 3.96
C PHE A 178 -3.70 -12.98 3.63
N VAL A 179 -4.77 -13.27 4.33
CA VAL A 179 -5.66 -14.37 4.00
C VAL A 179 -6.68 -13.81 3.02
N LEU A 180 -6.78 -14.43 1.86
CA LEU A 180 -7.72 -14.04 0.80
C LEU A 180 -8.88 -15.05 0.72
N PRO A 181 -9.91 -14.94 1.54
CA PRO A 181 -11.22 -15.35 1.06
C PRO A 181 -11.82 -14.16 0.31
N GLN A 182 -12.45 -14.44 -0.81
CA GLN A 182 -13.20 -13.43 -1.55
C GLN A 182 -14.36 -12.87 -0.73
N GLU A 183 -14.86 -13.65 0.24
CA GLU A 183 -15.91 -13.26 1.19
C GLU A 183 -15.54 -13.69 2.61
N VAL A 184 -15.83 -12.84 3.57
CA VAL A 184 -15.66 -13.13 4.99
C VAL A 184 -16.95 -13.84 5.45
N THR A 185 -16.93 -15.17 5.48
CA THR A 185 -18.04 -15.99 5.98
C THR A 185 -17.80 -16.39 7.44
N ASP A 186 -18.86 -16.80 8.14
CA ASP A 186 -18.75 -17.31 9.51
C ASP A 186 -17.80 -18.51 9.63
N GLU A 187 -17.77 -19.36 8.59
CA GLU A 187 -16.83 -20.49 8.52
C GLU A 187 -15.37 -20.03 8.47
N VAL A 188 -15.11 -18.99 7.68
CA VAL A 188 -13.78 -18.38 7.61
C VAL A 188 -13.40 -17.75 8.95
N LEU A 189 -14.31 -17.02 9.59
CA LEU A 189 -14.08 -16.45 10.92
C LEU A 189 -13.78 -17.54 11.95
N THR A 190 -14.55 -18.63 11.96
CA THR A 190 -14.33 -19.77 12.85
C THR A 190 -12.97 -20.44 12.60
N LYS A 191 -12.61 -20.67 11.33
CA LYS A 191 -11.31 -21.25 10.95
C LYS A 191 -10.12 -20.48 11.51
N TYR A 192 -10.24 -19.16 11.61
CA TYR A 192 -9.18 -18.29 12.15
C TYR A 192 -9.41 -17.87 13.61
N GLY A 193 -10.43 -18.43 14.29
CA GLY A 193 -10.75 -18.12 15.68
C GLY A 193 -11.27 -16.71 15.90
N LEU A 194 -11.88 -16.11 14.89
CA LEU A 194 -12.42 -14.74 14.90
C LEU A 194 -13.93 -14.70 15.15
N ASP A 195 -14.60 -15.85 15.18
CA ASP A 195 -16.02 -16.02 15.50
C ASP A 195 -16.36 -15.59 16.94
N LYS A 196 -15.40 -15.72 17.85
CA LYS A 196 -15.52 -15.32 19.26
C LYS A 196 -14.45 -14.29 19.59
N THR A 197 -14.73 -13.05 19.26
CA THR A 197 -13.79 -11.95 19.51
C THR A 197 -13.48 -11.82 21.00
N ARG A 198 -12.26 -12.16 21.40
CA ARG A 198 -11.79 -12.03 22.77
C ARG A 198 -11.34 -10.62 23.14
N LEU A 199 -10.97 -9.83 22.15
CA LEU A 199 -10.54 -8.45 22.31
C LEU A 199 -11.04 -7.61 21.13
N LYS A 200 -11.63 -6.44 21.41
CA LYS A 200 -11.95 -5.39 20.44
C LYS A 200 -11.12 -4.16 20.76
N LEU A 201 -10.53 -3.60 19.74
CA LEU A 201 -9.75 -2.36 19.80
C LEU A 201 -10.54 -1.19 19.20
#